data_1da99ad2ffe0ef3c4d168b4c8d56aef7
#
_entry.id   1da99ad2ffe0ef3c4d168b4c8d56aef7
#
_cell.length_a   1.000
_cell.length_b   1.000
_cell.length_c   1.000
_cell.angle_alpha   90.00
_cell.angle_beta   90.00
_cell.angle_gamma   90.00
#
_symmetry.space_group_name_H-M   'P 1'
#
loop_
_entity.id
_entity.type
_entity.pdbx_description
1 polymer ?
#
loop_
_entity_poly.entity_id
_entity_poly.type
_entity_poly.pdbx_seq_one_letter_code
_entity_poly.pdbx_strand_id
1 'polypeptide(L)'
;MEAGKIDRRRRYTLSVIRGAFFALLAEVGFAKMTVADICRRADINRGTFYLHYEDKFALLDALIDEALAAVPPLEGSEADAPCQRPPANDDYYLLYSDDDAYARVAQRVIERGAEQMVPSIMEKTGLSRGDAYLLFVHSVQGNLAVNRLLGWRRGPEFAHAQELLSTYSEGGMRAVSARHDFRS
;
A
#
# COMPACT_ATOMS: atom_id res chain seq x y z
N MET A 1 25.60 -25.29 10.52
CA MET A 1 26.19 -24.59 9.36
C MET A 1 25.31 -24.65 8.09
N GLU A 2 24.51 -25.66 7.86
CA GLU A 2 23.64 -25.79 6.66
C GLU A 2 22.45 -24.82 6.62
N ALA A 3 21.78 -24.58 7.73
CA ALA A 3 20.62 -23.67 7.81
C ALA A 3 20.95 -22.23 7.39
N GLY A 4 22.10 -21.70 7.78
CA GLY A 4 22.52 -20.34 7.40
C GLY A 4 22.89 -20.19 5.90
N LYS A 5 23.32 -21.30 5.26
CA LYS A 5 23.64 -21.30 3.82
C LYS A 5 22.36 -21.35 2.97
N ILE A 6 21.36 -22.11 3.40
CA ILE A 6 20.04 -22.20 2.77
C ILE A 6 19.34 -20.84 2.85
N ASP A 7 19.36 -20.18 4.01
CA ASP A 7 18.76 -18.87 4.22
C ASP A 7 19.42 -17.77 3.34
N ARG A 8 20.74 -17.80 3.21
CA ARG A 8 21.47 -16.84 2.34
C ARG A 8 21.16 -17.06 0.86
N ARG A 9 21.02 -18.29 0.39
CA ARG A 9 20.65 -18.60 -0.99
C ARG A 9 19.22 -18.19 -1.29
N ARG A 10 18.30 -18.45 -0.36
CA ARG A 10 16.90 -18.01 -0.48
C ARG A 10 16.80 -16.49 -0.57
N ARG A 11 17.46 -15.76 0.33
CA ARG A 11 17.47 -14.28 0.31
C ARG A 11 18.03 -13.72 -1.00
N TYR A 12 19.11 -14.31 -1.51
CA TYR A 12 19.66 -13.92 -2.81
C TYR A 12 18.65 -14.14 -3.93
N THR A 13 18.01 -15.32 -3.99
CA THR A 13 16.98 -15.61 -5.00
C THR A 13 15.82 -14.60 -4.94
N LEU A 14 15.31 -14.32 -3.75
CA LEU A 14 14.24 -13.32 -3.58
C LEU A 14 14.68 -11.93 -4.03
N SER A 15 15.92 -11.52 -3.75
CA SER A 15 16.43 -10.21 -4.16
C SER A 15 16.57 -10.06 -5.68
N VAL A 16 17.01 -11.10 -6.39
CA VAL A 16 17.11 -11.05 -7.86
C VAL A 16 15.74 -11.08 -8.53
N ILE A 17 14.77 -11.84 -7.98
CA ILE A 17 13.37 -11.84 -8.45
C ILE A 17 12.77 -10.44 -8.27
N ARG A 18 12.94 -9.83 -7.09
CA ARG A 18 12.49 -8.47 -6.79
C ARG A 18 13.08 -7.44 -7.76
N GLY A 19 14.40 -7.44 -7.95
CA GLY A 19 15.06 -6.52 -8.87
C GLY A 19 14.57 -6.67 -10.31
N ALA A 20 14.39 -7.93 -10.75
CA ALA A 20 13.83 -8.22 -12.08
C ALA A 20 12.39 -7.71 -12.24
N PHE A 21 11.56 -7.87 -11.20
CA PHE A 21 10.18 -7.39 -11.19
C PHE A 21 10.12 -5.86 -11.35
N PHE A 22 10.82 -5.10 -10.51
CA PHE A 22 10.78 -3.63 -10.57
C PHE A 22 11.37 -3.08 -11.86
N ALA A 23 12.43 -3.69 -12.38
CA ALA A 23 12.98 -3.31 -13.67
C ALA A 23 11.98 -3.54 -14.82
N LEU A 24 11.25 -4.66 -14.82
CA LEU A 24 10.20 -4.93 -15.82
C LEU A 24 8.97 -4.04 -15.60
N LEU A 25 8.61 -3.75 -14.36
CA LEU A 25 7.52 -2.84 -14.05
C LEU A 25 7.78 -1.45 -14.66
N ALA A 26 9.01 -0.94 -14.54
CA ALA A 26 9.40 0.33 -15.14
C ALA A 26 9.45 0.30 -16.67
N GLU A 27 9.83 -0.84 -17.28
CA GLU A 27 10.04 -0.94 -18.73
C GLU A 27 8.76 -1.22 -19.51
N VAL A 28 7.94 -2.16 -19.03
CA VAL A 28 6.78 -2.68 -19.79
C VAL A 28 5.46 -2.59 -19.05
N GLY A 29 5.46 -2.27 -17.76
CA GLY A 29 4.29 -2.24 -16.88
C GLY A 29 3.84 -3.64 -16.45
N PHE A 30 3.00 -3.69 -15.39
CA PHE A 30 2.56 -4.95 -14.80
C PHE A 30 1.70 -5.79 -15.73
N ALA A 31 0.80 -5.18 -16.51
CA ALA A 31 -0.11 -5.91 -17.40
C ALA A 31 0.65 -6.80 -18.40
N LYS A 32 1.70 -6.26 -19.02
CA LYS A 32 2.48 -6.94 -20.05
C LYS A 32 3.56 -7.87 -19.51
N MET A 33 3.94 -7.73 -18.24
CA MET A 33 4.96 -8.55 -17.59
C MET A 33 4.48 -10.01 -17.46
N THR A 34 5.37 -10.96 -17.73
CA THR A 34 5.13 -12.41 -17.53
C THR A 34 6.14 -13.02 -16.55
N VAL A 35 5.77 -14.17 -15.94
CA VAL A 35 6.72 -14.94 -15.12
C VAL A 35 7.95 -15.35 -15.93
N ALA A 36 7.79 -15.61 -17.23
CA ALA A 36 8.92 -15.95 -18.11
C ALA A 36 9.92 -14.78 -18.24
N ASP A 37 9.41 -13.55 -18.33
CA ASP A 37 10.25 -12.35 -18.42
C ASP A 37 11.00 -12.12 -17.12
N ILE A 38 10.31 -12.28 -15.96
CA ILE A 38 10.93 -12.18 -14.64
C ILE A 38 12.05 -13.19 -14.48
N CYS A 39 11.79 -14.48 -14.81
CA CYS A 39 12.78 -15.54 -14.72
C CYS A 39 14.00 -15.28 -15.61
N ARG A 40 13.78 -14.86 -16.85
CA ARG A 40 14.85 -14.53 -17.80
C ARG A 40 15.72 -13.39 -17.28
N ARG A 41 15.11 -12.33 -16.75
CA ARG A 41 15.81 -11.16 -16.23
C ARG A 41 16.54 -11.44 -14.92
N ALA A 42 15.98 -12.28 -14.06
CA ALA A 42 16.58 -12.70 -12.80
C ALA A 42 17.64 -13.81 -12.96
N ASP A 43 17.83 -14.31 -14.17
CA ASP A 43 18.71 -15.46 -14.49
C ASP A 43 18.39 -16.70 -13.61
N ILE A 44 17.11 -17.04 -13.51
CA ILE A 44 16.62 -18.23 -12.79
C ILE A 44 15.71 -19.07 -13.69
N ASN A 45 15.59 -20.37 -13.37
CA ASN A 45 14.59 -21.21 -14.01
C ASN A 45 13.20 -21.00 -13.39
N ARG A 46 12.13 -21.35 -14.16
CA ARG A 46 10.74 -21.22 -13.68
C ARG A 46 10.46 -22.03 -12.43
N GLY A 47 11.05 -23.21 -12.27
CA GLY A 47 10.90 -24.03 -11.06
C GLY A 47 11.38 -23.27 -9.81
N THR A 48 12.50 -22.53 -9.92
CA THR A 48 12.98 -21.67 -8.83
C THR A 48 11.99 -20.56 -8.47
N PHE A 49 11.37 -19.94 -9.47
CA PHE A 49 10.32 -18.93 -9.23
C PHE A 49 9.13 -19.54 -8.49
N TYR A 50 8.60 -20.67 -8.98
CA TYR A 50 7.42 -21.33 -8.40
C TYR A 50 7.65 -21.96 -7.01
N LEU A 51 8.90 -22.08 -6.56
CA LEU A 51 9.20 -22.41 -5.15
C LEU A 51 8.88 -21.25 -4.18
N HIS A 52 8.74 -20.03 -4.70
CA HIS A 52 8.55 -18.82 -3.89
C HIS A 52 7.20 -18.15 -4.13
N TYR A 53 6.71 -18.16 -5.36
CA TYR A 53 5.49 -17.45 -5.77
C TYR A 53 4.68 -18.32 -6.74
N GLU A 54 3.38 -18.39 -6.52
CA GLU A 54 2.45 -19.13 -7.38
C GLU A 54 2.36 -18.52 -8.79
N ASP A 55 2.35 -17.17 -8.85
CA ASP A 55 2.30 -16.41 -10.08
C ASP A 55 2.86 -14.98 -9.89
N LYS A 56 2.74 -14.12 -10.93
CA LYS A 56 3.17 -12.73 -10.86
C LYS A 56 2.33 -11.88 -9.90
N PHE A 57 1.08 -12.28 -9.66
CA PHE A 57 0.18 -11.57 -8.73
C PHE A 57 0.56 -11.85 -7.28
N ALA A 58 0.90 -13.10 -6.95
CA ALA A 58 1.42 -13.46 -5.63
C ALA A 58 2.76 -12.73 -5.33
N LEU A 59 3.62 -12.57 -6.33
CA LEU A 59 4.83 -11.76 -6.21
C LEU A 59 4.48 -10.29 -5.97
N LEU A 60 3.55 -9.70 -6.74
CA LEU A 60 3.11 -8.33 -6.56
C LEU A 60 2.55 -8.10 -5.16
N ASP A 61 1.69 -8.99 -4.67
CA ASP A 61 1.10 -8.90 -3.33
C ASP A 61 2.18 -8.92 -2.24
N ALA A 62 3.18 -9.79 -2.36
CA ALA A 62 4.31 -9.84 -1.42
C ALA A 62 5.13 -8.53 -1.42
N LEU A 63 5.35 -7.93 -2.60
CA LEU A 63 6.07 -6.66 -2.73
C LEU A 63 5.25 -5.47 -2.18
N ILE A 64 3.93 -5.49 -2.36
CA ILE A 64 3.03 -4.50 -1.74
C ILE A 64 3.08 -4.63 -0.22
N ASP A 65 2.99 -5.86 0.30
CA ASP A 65 3.07 -6.11 1.75
C ASP A 65 4.41 -5.66 2.34
N GLU A 66 5.51 -5.87 1.63
CA GLU A 66 6.83 -5.37 2.00
C GLU A 66 6.86 -3.83 2.00
N ALA A 67 6.31 -3.19 0.96
CA ALA A 67 6.22 -1.74 0.87
C ALA A 67 5.41 -1.13 2.02
N LEU A 68 4.26 -1.74 2.35
CA LEU A 68 3.41 -1.29 3.46
C LEU A 68 4.05 -1.53 4.82
N ALA A 69 4.83 -2.62 4.99
CA ALA A 69 5.57 -2.89 6.21
C ALA A 69 6.76 -1.94 6.43
N ALA A 70 7.31 -1.37 5.35
CA ALA A 70 8.38 -0.38 5.42
C ALA A 70 7.88 1.00 5.90
N VAL A 71 6.56 1.22 5.94
CA VAL A 71 5.97 2.43 6.52
C VAL A 71 5.93 2.26 8.04
N PRO A 72 6.54 3.16 8.84
CA PRO A 72 6.51 3.04 10.30
C PRO A 72 5.09 3.01 10.86
N PRO A 73 4.85 2.33 12.00
CA PRO A 73 3.56 2.34 12.67
C PRO A 73 3.10 3.78 13.00
N LEU A 74 1.78 3.98 12.99
CA LEU A 74 1.19 5.26 13.36
C LEU A 74 1.32 5.49 14.86
N GLU A 75 2.13 6.45 15.28
CA GLU A 75 2.08 6.98 16.65
C GLU A 75 1.11 8.17 16.68
N GLY A 76 -0.14 7.90 17.03
CA GLY A 76 -1.06 8.88 17.64
C GLY A 76 -1.68 9.97 16.76
N SER A 77 -1.45 10.06 15.46
CA SER A 77 -2.02 11.10 14.60
C SER A 77 -2.66 10.52 13.34
N GLU A 78 -3.92 10.88 13.08
CA GLU A 78 -4.64 10.54 11.83
C GLU A 78 -3.93 11.12 10.58
N ALA A 79 -3.15 12.19 10.77
CA ALA A 79 -2.37 12.83 9.71
C ALA A 79 -1.25 11.97 9.13
N ASP A 80 -0.99 10.81 9.69
CA ASP A 80 0.14 9.93 9.34
C ASP A 80 -0.28 8.57 8.79
N ALA A 81 -1.52 8.45 8.29
CA ALA A 81 -1.98 7.21 7.67
C ALA A 81 -1.08 6.79 6.48
N PRO A 82 -0.83 5.49 6.27
CA PRO A 82 0.01 5.01 5.15
C PRO A 82 -0.40 5.57 3.79
N CYS A 83 -1.70 5.82 3.57
CA CYS A 83 -2.22 6.43 2.35
C CYS A 83 -1.88 7.94 2.20
N GLN A 84 -1.35 8.58 3.24
CA GLN A 84 -0.93 9.98 3.23
C GLN A 84 0.58 10.15 3.08
N ARG A 85 1.34 9.06 3.09
CA ARG A 85 2.80 9.08 2.97
C ARG A 85 3.25 8.69 1.58
N PRO A 86 4.25 9.38 1.01
CA PRO A 86 4.88 8.92 -0.21
C PRO A 86 5.60 7.58 0.03
N PRO A 87 5.77 6.77 -1.01
CA PRO A 87 6.51 5.51 -0.94
C PRO A 87 7.90 5.69 -0.33
N ALA A 88 8.39 4.65 0.37
CA ALA A 88 9.66 4.71 1.09
C ALA A 88 10.87 4.82 0.17
N ASN A 89 10.75 4.36 -1.08
CA ASN A 89 11.81 4.38 -2.09
C ASN A 89 11.24 4.39 -3.51
N ASP A 90 12.11 4.55 -4.51
CA ASP A 90 11.74 4.63 -5.93
C ASP A 90 11.11 3.34 -6.47
N ASP A 91 11.53 2.16 -6.00
CA ASP A 91 10.92 0.89 -6.38
C ASP A 91 9.44 0.87 -5.99
N TYR A 92 9.13 1.24 -4.74
CA TYR A 92 7.75 1.27 -4.27
C TYR A 92 6.92 2.35 -4.96
N TYR A 93 7.53 3.47 -5.38
CA TYR A 93 6.86 4.47 -6.21
C TYR A 93 6.29 3.85 -7.49
N LEU A 94 6.98 2.90 -8.12
CA LEU A 94 6.51 2.23 -9.32
C LEU A 94 5.21 1.44 -9.10
N LEU A 95 5.02 0.84 -7.92
CA LEU A 95 3.77 0.14 -7.56
C LEU A 95 2.57 1.09 -7.54
N TYR A 96 2.76 2.32 -7.10
CA TYR A 96 1.71 3.34 -7.03
C TYR A 96 1.49 4.06 -8.37
N SER A 97 2.46 4.02 -9.27
CA SER A 97 2.43 4.71 -10.56
C SER A 97 1.89 3.85 -11.70
N ASP A 98 2.03 2.52 -11.61
CA ASP A 98 1.50 1.57 -12.59
C ASP A 98 0.00 1.36 -12.38
N ASP A 99 -0.82 1.50 -13.43
CA ASP A 99 -2.29 1.45 -13.34
C ASP A 99 -2.81 0.12 -12.80
N ASP A 100 -2.24 -1.00 -13.26
CA ASP A 100 -2.69 -2.34 -12.90
C ASP A 100 -2.21 -2.74 -11.50
N ALA A 101 -0.99 -2.34 -11.11
CA ALA A 101 -0.48 -2.55 -9.77
C ALA A 101 -1.20 -1.68 -8.73
N TYR A 102 -1.53 -0.43 -9.07
CA TYR A 102 -2.18 0.52 -8.18
C TYR A 102 -3.50 0.02 -7.60
N ALA A 103 -4.33 -0.63 -8.41
CA ALA A 103 -5.61 -1.17 -7.94
C ALA A 103 -5.41 -2.18 -6.79
N ARG A 104 -4.37 -3.04 -6.89
CA ARG A 104 -4.02 -3.99 -5.83
C ARG A 104 -3.40 -3.30 -4.61
N VAL A 105 -2.58 -2.26 -4.82
CA VAL A 105 -2.06 -1.44 -3.71
C VAL A 105 -3.20 -0.85 -2.91
N ALA A 106 -4.18 -0.21 -3.57
CA ALA A 106 -5.33 0.40 -2.91
C ALA A 106 -6.14 -0.64 -2.12
N GLN A 107 -6.39 -1.81 -2.70
CA GLN A 107 -7.08 -2.90 -2.01
C GLN A 107 -6.31 -3.37 -0.76
N ARG A 108 -5.00 -3.59 -0.86
CA ARG A 108 -4.17 -4.04 0.27
C ARG A 108 -4.06 -3.00 1.38
N VAL A 109 -3.98 -1.71 1.04
CA VAL A 109 -4.02 -0.61 2.02
C VAL A 109 -5.33 -0.64 2.80
N ILE A 110 -6.47 -0.85 2.13
CA ILE A 110 -7.78 -0.95 2.76
C ILE A 110 -7.85 -2.19 3.67
N GLU A 111 -7.49 -3.37 3.17
CA GLU A 111 -7.54 -4.62 3.94
C GLU A 111 -6.72 -4.51 5.23
N ARG A 112 -5.47 -4.06 5.13
CA ARG A 112 -4.59 -3.94 6.31
C ARG A 112 -4.99 -2.81 7.25
N GLY A 113 -5.38 -1.67 6.70
CA GLY A 113 -5.73 -0.50 7.51
C GLY A 113 -7.07 -0.67 8.23
N ALA A 114 -8.02 -1.41 7.67
CA ALA A 114 -9.35 -1.58 8.24
C ALA A 114 -9.32 -2.23 9.64
N GLU A 115 -8.40 -3.17 9.89
CA GLU A 115 -8.29 -3.85 11.19
C GLU A 115 -7.96 -2.90 12.34
N GLN A 116 -7.19 -1.86 12.07
CA GLN A 116 -6.75 -0.87 13.08
C GLN A 116 -7.64 0.37 13.09
N MET A 117 -7.99 0.88 11.90
CA MET A 117 -8.65 2.18 11.78
C MET A 117 -10.15 2.12 12.01
N VAL A 118 -10.83 1.04 11.60
CA VAL A 118 -12.29 0.93 11.79
C VAL A 118 -12.68 0.93 13.28
N PRO A 119 -12.03 0.16 14.17
CA PRO A 119 -12.31 0.25 15.61
C PRO A 119 -12.05 1.67 16.19
N SER A 120 -10.99 2.35 15.76
CA SER A 120 -10.69 3.71 16.20
C SER A 120 -11.75 4.72 15.75
N ILE A 121 -12.24 4.60 14.52
CA ILE A 121 -13.37 5.43 14.03
C ILE A 121 -14.64 5.17 14.86
N MET A 122 -14.98 3.91 15.12
CA MET A 122 -16.13 3.54 15.96
C MET A 122 -16.04 4.15 17.36
N GLU A 123 -14.87 4.07 17.98
CA GLU A 123 -14.64 4.63 19.32
C GLU A 123 -14.80 6.15 19.36
N LYS A 124 -14.29 6.86 18.34
CA LYS A 124 -14.33 8.32 18.27
C LYS A 124 -15.70 8.88 17.86
N THR A 125 -16.49 8.10 17.11
CA THR A 125 -17.73 8.62 16.48
C THR A 125 -18.99 7.96 16.97
N GLY A 126 -18.93 6.82 17.66
CA GLY A 126 -20.09 6.02 18.03
C GLY A 126 -20.75 5.28 16.86
N LEU A 127 -20.21 5.34 15.65
CA LEU A 127 -20.78 4.72 14.46
C LEU A 127 -20.80 3.20 14.52
N SER A 128 -21.71 2.59 13.75
CA SER A 128 -21.67 1.16 13.47
C SER A 128 -20.36 0.78 12.74
N ARG A 129 -19.97 -0.51 12.87
CA ARG A 129 -18.79 -1.03 12.13
C ARG A 129 -18.93 -0.82 10.61
N GLY A 130 -20.15 -0.98 10.07
CA GLY A 130 -20.40 -0.80 8.65
C GLY A 130 -20.19 0.65 8.22
N ASP A 131 -20.75 1.62 8.95
CA ASP A 131 -20.61 3.03 8.65
C ASP A 131 -19.15 3.51 8.83
N ALA A 132 -18.48 3.07 9.89
CA ALA A 132 -17.08 3.35 10.12
C ALA A 132 -16.19 2.82 8.98
N TYR A 133 -16.48 1.60 8.48
CA TYR A 133 -15.78 1.02 7.34
C TYR A 133 -16.00 1.81 6.05
N LEU A 134 -17.22 2.28 5.78
CA LEU A 134 -17.51 3.12 4.61
C LEU A 134 -16.71 4.43 4.64
N LEU A 135 -16.65 5.11 5.80
CA LEU A 135 -15.87 6.33 5.96
C LEU A 135 -14.37 6.07 5.80
N PHE A 136 -13.90 4.95 6.35
CA PHE A 136 -12.50 4.54 6.19
C PHE A 136 -12.13 4.33 4.72
N VAL A 137 -12.93 3.53 3.98
CA VAL A 137 -12.70 3.25 2.55
C VAL A 137 -12.72 4.55 1.73
N HIS A 138 -13.71 5.43 1.98
CA HIS A 138 -13.82 6.73 1.32
C HIS A 138 -12.55 7.56 1.55
N SER A 139 -12.08 7.66 2.80
CA SER A 139 -10.89 8.45 3.15
C SER A 139 -9.62 7.89 2.49
N VAL A 140 -9.43 6.56 2.53
CA VAL A 140 -8.25 5.92 1.91
C VAL A 140 -8.25 6.13 0.40
N GLN A 141 -9.34 5.87 -0.28
CA GLN A 141 -9.43 6.01 -1.74
C GLN A 141 -9.24 7.47 -2.17
N GLY A 142 -9.85 8.42 -1.45
CA GLY A 142 -9.67 9.85 -1.71
C GLY A 142 -8.21 10.29 -1.56
N ASN A 143 -7.57 9.92 -0.46
CA ASN A 143 -6.17 10.25 -0.21
C ASN A 143 -5.23 9.62 -1.27
N LEU A 144 -5.42 8.35 -1.60
CA LEU A 144 -4.63 7.68 -2.64
C LEU A 144 -4.80 8.36 -4.01
N ALA A 145 -6.02 8.74 -4.37
CA ALA A 145 -6.31 9.41 -5.64
C ALA A 145 -5.65 10.81 -5.71
N VAL A 146 -5.72 11.60 -4.63
CA VAL A 146 -5.06 12.91 -4.57
C VAL A 146 -3.54 12.76 -4.62
N ASN A 147 -2.97 11.82 -3.88
CA ASN A 147 -1.53 11.57 -3.91
C ASN A 147 -1.05 11.15 -5.30
N ARG A 148 -1.83 10.36 -6.02
CA ARG A 148 -1.56 9.99 -7.41
C ARG A 148 -1.60 11.20 -8.33
N LEU A 149 -2.61 12.09 -8.20
CA LEU A 149 -2.72 13.34 -8.94
C LEU A 149 -1.48 14.22 -8.73
N LEU A 150 -0.93 14.26 -7.52
CA LEU A 150 0.27 15.00 -7.16
C LEU A 150 1.58 14.26 -7.51
N GLY A 151 1.49 13.09 -8.15
CA GLY A 151 2.62 12.27 -8.55
C GLY A 151 3.46 11.75 -7.39
N TRP A 152 2.88 11.63 -6.17
CA TRP A 152 3.54 11.15 -4.95
C TRP A 152 4.82 11.91 -4.58
N ARG A 153 4.98 13.13 -5.09
CA ARG A 153 6.19 13.95 -4.88
C ARG A 153 6.08 14.77 -3.60
N ARG A 154 7.07 14.64 -2.75
CA ARG A 154 7.20 15.53 -1.58
C ARG A 154 7.46 16.96 -2.05
N GLY A 155 6.70 17.92 -1.51
CA GLY A 155 6.85 19.32 -1.84
C GLY A 155 5.76 20.16 -1.18
N PRO A 156 5.78 21.49 -1.38
CA PRO A 156 4.78 22.40 -0.78
C PRO A 156 3.35 22.06 -1.17
N GLU A 157 3.11 21.68 -2.42
CA GLU A 157 1.78 21.27 -2.91
C GLU A 157 1.28 19.99 -2.21
N PHE A 158 2.15 19.01 -2.02
CA PHE A 158 1.81 17.79 -1.30
C PHE A 158 1.49 18.10 0.17
N ALA A 159 2.33 18.89 0.85
CA ALA A 159 2.11 19.29 2.24
C ALA A 159 0.79 20.05 2.41
N HIS A 160 0.51 21.01 1.53
CA HIS A 160 -0.76 21.74 1.53
C HIS A 160 -1.97 20.83 1.32
N ALA A 161 -1.91 19.91 0.37
CA ALA A 161 -3.00 18.97 0.14
C ALA A 161 -3.24 18.05 1.35
N GLN A 162 -2.18 17.57 2.02
CA GLN A 162 -2.32 16.75 3.24
C GLN A 162 -2.96 17.55 4.38
N GLU A 163 -2.56 18.80 4.61
CA GLU A 163 -3.16 19.68 5.62
C GLU A 163 -4.65 19.92 5.34
N LEU A 164 -5.00 20.21 4.07
CA LEU A 164 -6.39 20.43 3.65
C LEU A 164 -7.24 19.18 3.87
N LEU A 165 -6.76 17.99 3.45
CA LEU A 165 -7.47 16.72 3.60
C LEU A 165 -7.60 16.30 5.06
N SER A 166 -6.59 16.53 5.89
CA SER A 166 -6.65 16.28 7.33
C SER A 166 -7.72 17.14 7.99
N THR A 167 -7.70 18.45 7.72
CA THR A 167 -8.71 19.39 8.24
C THR A 167 -10.13 19.02 7.83
N TYR A 168 -10.32 18.64 6.56
CA TYR A 168 -11.61 18.17 6.05
C TYR A 168 -12.08 16.88 6.75
N SER A 169 -11.18 15.90 6.89
CA SER A 169 -11.50 14.62 7.54
C SER A 169 -11.86 14.80 9.01
N GLU A 170 -11.10 15.60 9.75
CA GLU A 170 -11.38 15.92 11.16
C GLU A 170 -12.72 16.64 11.34
N GLY A 171 -13.00 17.61 10.46
CA GLY A 171 -14.29 18.32 10.45
C GLY A 171 -15.45 17.38 10.16
N GLY A 172 -15.30 16.49 9.18
CA GLY A 172 -16.29 15.47 8.83
C GLY A 172 -16.55 14.48 9.97
N MET A 173 -15.49 13.96 10.59
CA MET A 173 -15.61 13.05 11.74
C MET A 173 -16.33 13.70 12.92
N ARG A 174 -16.01 14.94 13.27
CA ARG A 174 -16.70 15.71 14.32
C ARG A 174 -18.18 15.90 14.01
N ALA A 175 -18.51 16.24 12.76
CA ALA A 175 -19.91 16.44 12.35
C ALA A 175 -20.73 15.15 12.39
N VAL A 176 -20.12 14.02 12.06
CA VAL A 176 -20.77 12.69 12.11
C VAL A 176 -20.99 12.26 13.56
N SER A 177 -19.98 12.42 14.43
CA SER A 177 -20.08 12.13 15.87
C SER A 177 -21.22 12.93 16.52
N ALA A 178 -21.28 14.25 16.30
CA ALA A 178 -22.32 15.10 16.85
C ALA A 178 -23.75 14.69 16.40
N ARG A 179 -23.93 14.16 15.19
CA ARG A 179 -25.22 13.66 14.72
C ARG A 179 -25.64 12.34 15.36
N HIS A 180 -24.68 11.52 15.75
CA HIS A 180 -24.96 10.23 16.39
C HIS A 180 -25.45 10.44 17.82
N ASP A 181 -24.89 11.39 18.56
CA ASP A 181 -25.29 11.74 19.93
C ASP A 181 -26.77 12.23 20.02
N PHE A 182 -27.31 12.78 18.92
CA PHE A 182 -28.75 13.20 18.87
C PHE A 182 -29.74 12.07 18.55
N ARG A 183 -29.25 10.85 18.21
CA ARG A 183 -30.12 9.72 17.86
C ARG A 183 -30.10 8.59 18.87
N SER A 184 -29.25 8.67 19.89
CA SER A 184 -29.20 7.78 21.05
C SER A 184 -29.94 8.37 22.23
#